data_0fbd62d9845a05532110747eb4b90464
#
_entry.id   0fbd62d9845a05532110747eb4b90464
#
_cell.length_a   1.000
_cell.length_b   1.000
_cell.length_c   1.000
_cell.angle_alpha   90.00
_cell.angle_beta   90.00
_cell.angle_gamma   90.00
#
_symmetry.space_group_name_H-M   'P 1'
#
loop_
_entity.id
_entity.type
_entity.pdbx_description
1 polymer ?
#
loop_
_entity_poly.entity_id
_entity_poly.type
_entity_poly.pdbx_seq_one_letter_code
_entity_poly.pdbx_strand_id
1 'polypeptide(L)'
;MIFLSNINLNYLFFLIAFMVFVLLYYIVDTQLLSMINTNLKIFIDYADNNPFESKLIFFVSYIILTSLSLPVAFILGILSGALFDIYDALIIVSFASSIGATIAFLVSRYLFQDYIIMKFKNQYRYIDSGFKENGSFYLYAIRMSPIFPYFMINFLFGLTSKKVLPFYLVTQIGMLPMTFLI
;
A
#
# COMPACT_ATOMS: atom_id res chain seq x y z
N MET A 1 -25.07 -27.79 7.90
CA MET A 1 -24.76 -26.52 7.21
C MET A 1 -24.94 -25.32 8.15
N ILE A 2 -24.49 -25.43 9.44
CA ILE A 2 -24.76 -24.46 10.54
C ILE A 2 -23.44 -24.03 11.22
N PHE A 3 -22.26 -24.42 10.72
CA PHE A 3 -20.99 -24.17 11.42
C PHE A 3 -20.23 -22.92 10.97
N LEU A 4 -20.72 -22.15 9.99
CA LEU A 4 -20.00 -20.99 9.43
C LEU A 4 -20.61 -19.62 9.80
N SER A 5 -21.66 -19.58 10.62
CA SER A 5 -22.37 -18.31 10.90
C SER A 5 -21.83 -17.48 12.06
N ASN A 6 -20.80 -17.97 12.80
CA ASN A 6 -20.24 -17.28 13.98
C ASN A 6 -18.72 -17.16 13.98
N ILE A 7 -18.07 -17.16 12.84
CA ILE A 7 -16.64 -16.81 12.82
C ILE A 7 -16.55 -15.29 12.99
N ASN A 8 -16.12 -14.90 14.19
CA ASN A 8 -15.88 -13.50 14.51
C ASN A 8 -14.84 -12.97 13.50
N LEU A 9 -15.19 -11.93 12.75
CA LEU A 9 -14.39 -11.38 11.66
C LEU A 9 -12.94 -11.07 12.11
N ASN A 10 -12.76 -10.80 13.40
CA ASN A 10 -11.47 -10.60 14.03
C ASN A 10 -10.61 -11.89 14.02
N TYR A 11 -11.21 -13.05 14.30
CA TYR A 11 -10.46 -14.33 14.26
C TYR A 11 -10.06 -14.69 12.84
N LEU A 12 -10.92 -14.42 11.85
CA LEU A 12 -10.59 -14.63 10.44
C LEU A 12 -9.43 -13.73 10.01
N PHE A 13 -9.43 -12.47 10.45
CA PHE A 13 -8.33 -11.53 10.18
C PHE A 13 -7.00 -12.00 10.81
N PHE A 14 -7.02 -12.43 12.08
CA PHE A 14 -5.83 -12.97 12.75
C PHE A 14 -5.34 -14.27 12.09
N LEU A 15 -6.24 -15.11 11.64
CA LEU A 15 -5.90 -16.37 10.97
C LEU A 15 -5.27 -16.11 9.58
N ILE A 16 -5.79 -15.17 8.84
CA ILE A 16 -5.21 -14.73 7.56
C ILE A 16 -3.84 -14.08 7.80
N ALA A 17 -3.71 -13.18 8.77
CA ALA A 17 -2.44 -12.54 9.11
C ALA A 17 -1.40 -13.56 9.56
N PHE A 18 -1.79 -14.55 10.36
CA PHE A 18 -0.93 -15.65 10.79
C PHE A 18 -0.53 -16.56 9.62
N MET A 19 -1.49 -16.92 8.73
CA MET A 19 -1.16 -17.67 7.52
C MET A 19 -0.18 -16.92 6.62
N VAL A 20 -0.38 -15.62 6.43
CA VAL A 20 0.55 -14.78 5.65
C VAL A 20 1.93 -14.75 6.31
N PHE A 21 1.99 -14.62 7.63
CA PHE A 21 3.24 -14.65 8.39
C PHE A 21 3.97 -16.00 8.26
N VAL A 22 3.24 -17.11 8.40
CA VAL A 22 3.79 -18.46 8.23
C VAL A 22 4.26 -18.69 6.78
N LEU A 23 3.51 -18.21 5.81
CA LEU A 23 3.86 -18.31 4.38
C LEU A 23 5.11 -17.49 4.07
N LEU A 24 5.23 -16.28 4.64
CA LEU A 24 6.44 -15.45 4.55
C LEU A 24 7.64 -16.15 5.24
N TYR A 25 7.42 -16.79 6.40
CA TYR A 25 8.47 -17.54 7.09
C TYR A 25 8.98 -18.72 6.26
N TYR A 26 8.08 -19.48 5.60
CA TYR A 26 8.46 -20.61 4.72
C TYR A 26 9.12 -20.17 3.41
N ILE A 27 8.77 -18.99 2.87
CA ILE A 27 9.39 -18.43 1.66
C ILE A 27 10.82 -17.94 1.94
N VAL A 28 11.14 -17.60 3.20
CA VAL A 28 12.49 -17.19 3.65
C VAL A 28 13.34 -18.43 3.93
N ASP A 29 13.51 -19.30 2.95
CA ASP A 29 14.50 -20.38 3.00
C ASP A 29 15.90 -19.79 2.79
N THR A 30 16.93 -20.47 3.34
CA THR A 30 18.35 -20.04 3.30
C THR A 30 18.88 -19.81 1.89
N GLN A 31 18.37 -20.55 0.89
CA GLN A 31 18.71 -20.35 -0.51
C GLN A 31 18.14 -19.04 -1.07
N LEU A 32 16.90 -18.71 -0.72
CA LEU A 32 16.27 -17.46 -1.13
C LEU A 32 17.00 -16.26 -0.51
N LEU A 33 17.41 -16.35 0.75
CA LEU A 33 18.20 -15.32 1.42
C LEU A 33 19.58 -15.11 0.75
N SER A 34 20.24 -16.16 0.33
CA SER A 34 21.52 -16.03 -0.39
C SER A 34 21.35 -15.40 -1.77
N MET A 35 20.30 -15.76 -2.50
CA MET A 35 19.95 -15.14 -3.79
C MET A 35 19.57 -13.66 -3.63
N ILE A 36 18.78 -13.33 -2.59
CA ILE A 36 18.43 -11.95 -2.29
C ILE A 36 19.67 -11.13 -1.95
N ASN A 37 20.56 -11.65 -1.07
CA ASN A 37 21.78 -10.96 -0.69
C ASN A 37 22.72 -10.72 -1.87
N THR A 38 22.85 -11.70 -2.78
CA THR A 38 23.69 -11.56 -3.97
C THR A 38 23.12 -10.53 -4.93
N ASN A 39 21.81 -10.57 -5.18
CA ASN A 39 21.16 -9.61 -6.07
C ASN A 39 21.12 -8.20 -5.45
N LEU A 40 20.95 -8.08 -4.12
CA LEU A 40 21.04 -6.81 -3.42
C LEU A 40 22.42 -6.18 -3.54
N LYS A 41 23.51 -6.95 -3.39
CA LYS A 41 24.86 -6.44 -3.59
C LYS A 41 25.07 -5.90 -4.99
N ILE A 42 24.65 -6.67 -6.01
CA ILE A 42 24.73 -6.22 -7.41
C ILE A 42 23.95 -4.92 -7.61
N PHE A 43 22.77 -4.82 -6.99
CA PHE A 43 21.97 -3.61 -7.12
C PHE A 43 22.56 -2.43 -6.34
N ILE A 44 23.15 -2.65 -5.17
CA ILE A 44 23.88 -1.63 -4.40
C ILE A 44 25.06 -1.11 -5.22
N ASP A 45 25.90 -2.01 -5.75
CA ASP A 45 27.04 -1.65 -6.57
C ASP A 45 26.62 -0.87 -7.84
N TYR A 46 25.49 -1.25 -8.43
CA TYR A 46 24.90 -0.51 -9.55
C TYR A 46 24.41 0.88 -9.12
N ALA A 47 23.76 0.98 -7.96
CA ALA A 47 23.24 2.23 -7.43
C ALA A 47 24.35 3.23 -7.10
N ASP A 48 25.48 2.77 -6.56
CA ASP A 48 26.65 3.59 -6.28
C ASP A 48 27.30 4.14 -7.57
N ASN A 49 27.33 3.34 -8.62
CA ASN A 49 27.90 3.75 -9.91
C ASN A 49 26.93 4.57 -10.77
N ASN A 50 25.61 4.39 -10.60
CA ASN A 50 24.56 5.04 -11.38
C ASN A 50 23.45 5.62 -10.49
N PRO A 51 23.73 6.61 -9.64
CA PRO A 51 22.81 7.02 -8.57
C PRO A 51 21.49 7.61 -9.10
N PHE A 52 21.49 8.32 -10.21
CA PHE A 52 20.27 8.86 -10.79
C PHE A 52 19.38 7.78 -11.41
N GLU A 53 19.97 6.89 -12.19
CA GLU A 53 19.23 5.84 -12.89
C GLU A 53 18.61 4.84 -11.90
N SER A 54 19.36 4.44 -10.87
CA SER A 54 18.87 3.54 -9.84
C SER A 54 17.69 4.10 -9.05
N LYS A 55 17.74 5.39 -8.70
CA LYS A 55 16.64 6.10 -8.05
C LYS A 55 15.39 6.14 -8.95
N LEU A 56 15.58 6.41 -10.23
CA LEU A 56 14.48 6.45 -11.20
C LEU A 56 13.85 5.07 -11.40
N ILE A 57 14.66 4.03 -11.59
CA ILE A 57 14.20 2.65 -11.73
C ILE A 57 13.42 2.23 -10.48
N PHE A 58 13.97 2.50 -9.30
CA PHE A 58 13.32 2.18 -8.05
C PHE A 58 11.99 2.93 -7.89
N PHE A 59 11.96 4.22 -8.17
CA PHE A 59 10.76 5.06 -8.11
C PHE A 59 9.64 4.53 -9.02
N VAL A 60 9.96 4.24 -10.27
CA VAL A 60 8.98 3.71 -11.24
C VAL A 60 8.49 2.31 -10.82
N SER A 61 9.41 1.44 -10.41
CA SER A 61 9.06 0.10 -9.90
C SER A 61 8.16 0.17 -8.68
N TYR A 62 8.44 1.07 -7.74
CA TYR A 62 7.62 1.32 -6.57
C TYR A 62 6.20 1.73 -6.96
N ILE A 63 6.05 2.68 -7.88
CA ILE A 63 4.73 3.13 -8.38
C ILE A 63 3.97 1.95 -9.00
N ILE A 64 4.60 1.16 -9.85
CA ILE A 64 3.96 0.02 -10.53
C ILE A 64 3.46 -0.99 -9.49
N LEU A 65 4.32 -1.41 -8.56
CA LEU A 65 3.98 -2.42 -7.55
C LEU A 65 2.88 -1.95 -6.59
N THR A 66 2.90 -0.70 -6.18
CA THR A 66 1.88 -0.13 -5.30
C THR A 66 0.56 0.16 -6.03
N SER A 67 0.61 0.49 -7.32
CA SER A 67 -0.60 0.68 -8.14
C SER A 67 -1.36 -0.62 -8.38
N LEU A 68 -0.66 -1.75 -8.41
CA LEU A 68 -1.26 -3.09 -8.46
C LEU A 68 -1.89 -3.51 -7.13
N SER A 69 -1.85 -2.64 -6.13
CA SER A 69 -2.39 -2.90 -4.79
C SER A 69 -1.74 -4.09 -4.07
N LEU A 70 -0.49 -4.43 -4.42
CA LEU A 70 0.27 -5.46 -3.76
C LEU A 70 0.71 -4.98 -2.36
N PRO A 71 0.70 -5.84 -1.32
CA PRO A 71 1.11 -5.47 0.03
C PRO A 71 2.64 -5.41 0.20
N VAL A 72 3.33 -4.80 -0.77
CA VAL A 72 4.81 -4.74 -0.84
C VAL A 72 5.37 -3.37 -0.44
N ALA A 73 4.51 -2.38 -0.23
CA ALA A 73 4.95 -1.01 0.06
C ALA A 73 5.89 -0.91 1.28
N PHE A 74 5.63 -1.70 2.33
CA PHE A 74 6.48 -1.74 3.52
C PHE A 74 7.87 -2.33 3.22
N ILE A 75 7.93 -3.42 2.46
CA ILE A 75 9.20 -4.06 2.07
C ILE A 75 10.02 -3.10 1.20
N LEU A 76 9.38 -2.45 0.23
CA LEU A 76 10.04 -1.47 -0.62
C LEU A 76 10.51 -0.23 0.17
N GLY A 77 9.77 0.17 1.22
CA GLY A 77 10.20 1.22 2.14
C GLY A 77 11.52 0.86 2.81
N ILE A 78 11.62 -0.33 3.43
CA ILE A 78 12.85 -0.81 4.05
C ILE A 78 14.00 -0.90 3.04
N LEU A 79 13.74 -1.44 1.85
CA LEU A 79 14.73 -1.53 0.78
C LEU A 79 15.25 -0.15 0.35
N SER A 80 14.38 0.86 0.30
CA SER A 80 14.81 2.21 -0.07
C SER A 80 15.81 2.81 0.93
N GLY A 81 15.60 2.58 2.24
CA GLY A 81 16.51 3.02 3.29
C GLY A 81 17.84 2.25 3.28
N ALA A 82 17.87 1.03 2.74
CA ALA A 82 19.10 0.25 2.58
C ALA A 82 19.89 0.63 1.32
N LEU A 83 19.22 1.19 0.30
CA LEU A 83 19.80 1.47 -1.02
C LEU A 83 20.18 2.94 -1.22
N PHE A 84 19.51 3.85 -0.53
CA PHE A 84 19.64 5.29 -0.76
C PHE A 84 19.83 6.04 0.56
N ASP A 85 20.41 7.23 0.47
CA ASP A 85 20.46 8.14 1.61
C ASP A 85 19.07 8.46 2.14
N ILE A 86 18.96 8.73 3.44
CA ILE A 86 17.69 8.93 4.14
C ILE A 86 16.78 9.98 3.47
N TYR A 87 17.34 11.07 2.96
CA TYR A 87 16.55 12.12 2.28
C TYR A 87 16.02 11.65 0.93
N ASP A 88 16.83 10.95 0.15
CA ASP A 88 16.42 10.38 -1.14
C ASP A 88 15.37 9.30 -0.95
N ALA A 89 15.58 8.39 0.01
CA ALA A 89 14.62 7.35 0.35
C ALA A 89 13.26 7.95 0.77
N LEU A 90 13.25 8.95 1.65
CA LEU A 90 12.04 9.64 2.08
C LEU A 90 11.27 10.28 0.91
N ILE A 91 11.98 10.97 0.03
CA ILE A 91 11.37 11.60 -1.15
C ILE A 91 10.81 10.53 -2.09
N ILE A 92 11.61 9.54 -2.45
CA ILE A 92 11.21 8.47 -3.37
C ILE A 92 9.98 7.74 -2.84
N VAL A 93 10.03 7.24 -1.60
CA VAL A 93 8.95 6.46 -1.00
C VAL A 93 7.68 7.29 -0.85
N SER A 94 7.79 8.53 -0.36
CA SER A 94 6.66 9.42 -0.14
C SER A 94 5.91 9.71 -1.44
N PHE A 95 6.62 10.11 -2.49
CA PHE A 95 5.98 10.43 -3.78
C PHE A 95 5.53 9.17 -4.53
N ALA A 96 6.36 8.13 -4.60
CA ALA A 96 6.01 6.91 -5.32
C ALA A 96 4.79 6.21 -4.70
N SER A 97 4.72 6.12 -3.36
CA SER A 97 3.58 5.52 -2.68
C SER A 97 2.29 6.32 -2.91
N SER A 98 2.34 7.65 -2.90
CA SER A 98 1.17 8.50 -3.11
C SER A 98 0.68 8.48 -4.55
N ILE A 99 1.60 8.44 -5.52
CA ILE A 99 1.26 8.28 -6.94
C ILE A 99 0.66 6.89 -7.18
N GLY A 100 1.30 5.83 -6.69
CA GLY A 100 0.79 4.46 -6.81
C GLY A 100 -0.59 4.28 -6.17
N ALA A 101 -0.80 4.85 -4.96
CA ALA A 101 -2.10 4.89 -4.33
C ALA A 101 -3.16 5.59 -5.19
N THR A 102 -2.78 6.67 -5.85
CA THR A 102 -3.69 7.43 -6.71
C THR A 102 -4.04 6.66 -7.97
N ILE A 103 -3.09 5.95 -8.56
CA ILE A 103 -3.36 5.06 -9.69
C ILE A 103 -4.30 3.92 -9.26
N ALA A 104 -4.03 3.26 -8.13
CA ALA A 104 -4.91 2.22 -7.59
C ALA A 104 -6.35 2.74 -7.32
N PHE A 105 -6.46 3.95 -6.77
CA PHE A 105 -7.72 4.64 -6.58
C PHE A 105 -8.46 4.89 -7.91
N LEU A 106 -7.76 5.32 -8.96
CA LEU A 106 -8.35 5.53 -10.30
C LEU A 106 -8.77 4.22 -10.94
N VAL A 107 -7.93 3.19 -10.86
CA VAL A 107 -8.25 1.84 -11.34
C VAL A 107 -9.52 1.31 -10.64
N SER A 108 -9.61 1.45 -9.33
CA SER A 108 -10.80 1.07 -8.57
C SER A 108 -12.04 1.82 -9.06
N ARG A 109 -11.93 3.14 -9.25
CA ARG A 109 -13.02 3.99 -9.70
C ARG A 109 -13.54 3.62 -11.08
N TYR A 110 -12.65 3.48 -12.05
CA TYR A 110 -13.07 3.31 -13.45
C TYR A 110 -13.39 1.86 -13.83
N LEU A 111 -12.78 0.88 -13.14
CA LEU A 111 -12.99 -0.53 -13.51
C LEU A 111 -13.97 -1.26 -12.58
N PHE A 112 -14.06 -0.88 -11.31
CA PHE A 112 -14.77 -1.67 -10.32
C PHE A 112 -15.96 -0.96 -9.66
N GLN A 113 -16.14 0.35 -9.85
CA GLN A 113 -17.15 1.13 -9.14
C GLN A 113 -18.56 0.58 -9.36
N ASP A 114 -18.97 0.38 -10.59
CA ASP A 114 -20.32 -0.07 -10.92
C ASP A 114 -20.61 -1.48 -10.36
N TYR A 115 -19.63 -2.38 -10.51
CA TYR A 115 -19.75 -3.74 -9.99
C TYR A 115 -19.88 -3.77 -8.46
N ILE A 116 -19.08 -2.98 -7.74
CA ILE A 116 -19.08 -2.94 -6.28
C ILE A 116 -20.34 -2.25 -5.75
N ILE A 117 -20.79 -1.16 -6.37
CA ILE A 117 -22.04 -0.47 -5.98
C ILE A 117 -23.23 -1.43 -6.11
N MET A 118 -23.29 -2.23 -7.18
CA MET A 118 -24.35 -3.23 -7.34
C MET A 118 -24.30 -4.33 -6.28
N LYS A 119 -23.09 -4.87 -6.01
CA LYS A 119 -22.92 -6.05 -5.15
C LYS A 119 -22.85 -5.72 -3.66
N PHE A 120 -22.28 -4.56 -3.29
CA PHE A 120 -22.01 -4.16 -1.91
C PHE A 120 -22.60 -2.79 -1.56
N LYS A 121 -23.81 -2.53 -2.01
CA LYS A 121 -24.50 -1.24 -1.89
C LYS A 121 -24.51 -0.65 -0.47
N ASN A 122 -24.72 -1.48 0.55
CA ASN A 122 -24.80 -1.02 1.94
C ASN A 122 -23.42 -0.59 2.47
N GLN A 123 -22.39 -1.37 2.20
CA GLN A 123 -21.00 -1.08 2.61
C GLN A 123 -20.49 0.18 1.89
N TYR A 124 -20.78 0.30 0.59
CA TYR A 124 -20.47 1.50 -0.17
C TYR A 124 -21.11 2.74 0.45
N ARG A 125 -22.43 2.70 0.75
CA ARG A 125 -23.14 3.82 1.37
C ARG A 125 -22.52 4.23 2.69
N TYR A 126 -22.15 3.28 3.53
CA TYR A 126 -21.52 3.56 4.83
C TYR A 126 -20.21 4.32 4.69
N ILE A 127 -19.33 3.89 3.77
CA ILE A 127 -18.04 4.55 3.51
C ILE A 127 -18.24 5.93 2.86
N ASP A 128 -19.14 6.02 1.88
CA ASP A 128 -19.41 7.28 1.18
C ASP A 128 -20.09 8.32 2.11
N SER A 129 -20.96 7.89 3.03
CA SER A 129 -21.56 8.78 4.04
C SER A 129 -20.50 9.29 5.03
N GLY A 130 -19.67 8.43 5.58
CA GLY A 130 -18.58 8.83 6.46
C GLY A 130 -17.63 9.83 5.81
N PHE A 131 -17.37 9.66 4.51
CA PHE A 131 -16.60 10.62 3.73
C PHE A 131 -17.37 11.94 3.52
N LYS A 132 -18.66 11.91 3.20
CA LYS A 132 -19.49 13.13 3.02
C LYS A 132 -19.59 13.96 4.30
N GLU A 133 -19.67 13.30 5.45
CA GLU A 133 -19.76 13.97 6.76
C GLU A 133 -18.43 14.59 7.20
N ASN A 134 -17.33 13.84 7.08
CA ASN A 134 -16.03 14.20 7.65
C ASN A 134 -14.98 14.61 6.62
N GLY A 135 -15.31 14.52 5.33
CA GLY A 135 -14.48 14.99 4.23
C GLY A 135 -13.09 14.36 4.18
N SER A 136 -12.09 15.19 3.93
CA SER A 136 -10.68 14.77 3.81
C SER A 136 -10.08 14.28 5.13
N PHE A 137 -10.60 14.74 6.27
CA PHE A 137 -10.14 14.31 7.59
C PHE A 137 -10.41 12.83 7.84
N TYR A 138 -11.54 12.31 7.34
CA TYR A 138 -11.86 10.88 7.42
C TYR A 138 -10.80 10.01 6.72
N LEU A 139 -10.37 10.39 5.50
CA LEU A 139 -9.31 9.70 4.81
C LEU A 139 -7.98 9.78 5.59
N TYR A 140 -7.65 10.95 6.12
CA TYR A 140 -6.43 11.14 6.90
C TYR A 140 -6.42 10.26 8.15
N ALA A 141 -7.51 10.25 8.93
CA ALA A 141 -7.65 9.43 10.12
C ALA A 141 -7.51 7.92 9.84
N ILE A 142 -8.13 7.43 8.75
CA ILE A 142 -8.02 6.03 8.34
C ILE A 142 -6.58 5.69 7.92
N ARG A 143 -5.88 6.59 7.23
CA ARG A 143 -4.48 6.36 6.82
C ARG A 143 -3.50 6.32 7.99
N MET A 144 -3.78 7.08 9.05
CA MET A 144 -3.00 7.05 10.29
C MET A 144 -3.26 5.79 11.13
N SER A 145 -4.36 5.10 10.86
CA SER A 145 -4.71 3.87 11.58
C SER A 145 -4.04 2.66 10.94
N PRO A 146 -3.24 1.87 11.68
CA PRO A 146 -2.62 0.65 11.16
C PRO A 146 -3.61 -0.51 10.94
N ILE A 147 -4.90 -0.30 11.27
CA ILE A 147 -5.94 -1.32 11.18
C ILE A 147 -6.26 -1.64 9.71
N PHE A 148 -6.20 -0.63 8.84
CA PHE A 148 -6.58 -0.78 7.45
C PHE A 148 -5.36 -0.97 6.55
N PRO A 149 -5.27 -2.08 5.81
CA PRO A 149 -4.21 -2.27 4.82
C PRO A 149 -4.21 -1.15 3.78
N TYR A 150 -3.02 -0.70 3.40
CA TYR A 150 -2.80 0.37 2.44
C TYR A 150 -3.63 0.21 1.13
N PHE A 151 -3.61 -1.00 0.55
CA PHE A 151 -4.34 -1.28 -0.69
C PHE A 151 -5.86 -1.15 -0.52
N MET A 152 -6.39 -1.55 0.64
CA MET A 152 -7.83 -1.47 0.93
C MET A 152 -8.31 -0.02 0.96
N ILE A 153 -7.54 0.88 1.57
CA ILE A 153 -7.87 2.32 1.62
C ILE A 153 -7.95 2.89 0.19
N ASN A 154 -6.94 2.59 -0.65
CA ASN A 154 -6.90 3.07 -2.02
C ASN A 154 -8.11 2.60 -2.83
N PHE A 155 -8.42 1.31 -2.71
CA PHE A 155 -9.54 0.69 -3.40
C PHE A 155 -10.89 1.26 -2.94
N LEU A 156 -11.14 1.30 -1.64
CA LEU A 156 -12.42 1.76 -1.08
C LEU A 156 -12.69 3.24 -1.38
N PHE A 157 -11.68 4.10 -1.25
CA PHE A 157 -11.85 5.52 -1.56
C PHE A 157 -12.00 5.78 -3.06
N GLY A 158 -11.47 4.94 -3.93
CA GLY A 158 -11.73 4.98 -5.36
C GLY A 158 -13.22 4.84 -5.70
N LEU A 159 -13.96 4.09 -4.89
CA LEU A 159 -15.40 3.89 -5.06
C LEU A 159 -16.24 5.08 -4.56
N THR A 160 -15.69 5.97 -3.73
CA THR A 160 -16.41 7.12 -3.19
C THR A 160 -16.45 8.29 -4.16
N SER A 161 -17.24 9.33 -3.84
CA SER A 161 -17.30 10.60 -4.58
C SER A 161 -16.05 11.49 -4.42
N LYS A 162 -15.01 11.03 -3.70
CA LYS A 162 -13.76 11.79 -3.47
C LYS A 162 -13.10 12.22 -4.77
N LYS A 163 -12.73 13.49 -4.87
CA LYS A 163 -11.93 14.00 -6.00
C LYS A 163 -10.48 13.45 -5.92
N VAL A 164 -9.84 13.28 -7.08
CA VAL A 164 -8.47 12.72 -7.20
C VAL A 164 -7.45 13.57 -6.47
N LEU A 165 -7.43 14.88 -6.70
CA LEU A 165 -6.43 15.78 -6.12
C LEU A 165 -6.49 15.83 -4.59
N PRO A 166 -7.64 16.02 -3.93
CA PRO A 166 -7.74 15.89 -2.48
C PRO A 166 -7.35 14.51 -1.95
N PHE A 167 -7.59 13.43 -2.69
CA PHE A 167 -7.13 12.10 -2.31
C PHE A 167 -5.60 12.03 -2.32
N TYR A 168 -4.96 12.49 -3.40
CA TYR A 168 -3.50 12.53 -3.52
C TYR A 168 -2.86 13.34 -2.39
N LEU A 169 -3.32 14.59 -2.17
CA LEU A 169 -2.73 15.47 -1.15
C LEU A 169 -2.85 14.91 0.27
N VAL A 170 -4.02 14.39 0.62
CA VAL A 170 -4.23 13.78 1.94
C VAL A 170 -3.40 12.50 2.09
N THR A 171 -3.24 11.73 1.01
CA THR A 171 -2.38 10.56 0.99
C THR A 171 -0.92 10.93 1.19
N GLN A 172 -0.44 11.94 0.48
CA GLN A 172 0.93 12.44 0.57
C GLN A 172 1.26 12.84 2.02
N ILE A 173 0.39 13.64 2.65
CA ILE A 173 0.59 14.09 4.03
C ILE A 173 0.43 12.93 5.02
N GLY A 174 -0.58 12.08 4.83
CA GLY A 174 -0.89 10.98 5.73
C GLY A 174 0.14 9.84 5.71
N MET A 175 0.93 9.72 4.62
CA MET A 175 1.98 8.72 4.52
C MET A 175 3.31 9.18 5.15
N LEU A 176 3.54 10.49 5.29
CA LEU A 176 4.80 11.02 5.81
C LEU A 176 5.21 10.44 7.17
N PRO A 177 4.34 10.40 8.21
CA PRO A 177 4.74 9.86 9.51
C PRO A 177 5.20 8.40 9.43
N MET A 178 4.53 7.58 8.62
CA MET A 178 4.87 6.18 8.44
C MET A 178 6.17 6.01 7.65
N THR A 179 6.41 6.88 6.67
CA THR A 179 7.65 6.89 5.87
C THR A 179 8.88 7.25 6.73
N PHE A 180 8.70 8.12 7.74
CA PHE A 180 9.78 8.47 8.69
C PHE A 180 10.12 7.33 9.66
N LEU A 181 9.25 6.36 9.85
CA LEU A 181 9.47 5.21 10.75
C LEU A 181 10.15 4.03 10.06
N ILE A 182 10.30 4.07 8.74
CA ILE A 182 10.96 3.04 7.93
C ILE A 182 12.40 3.44 7.67
#